data_c24ae1d295ca8a271872d47171123a46
#
_entry.id   c24ae1d295ca8a271872d47171123a46
#
_cell.length_a   1.000
_cell.length_b   1.000
_cell.length_c   1.000
_cell.angle_alpha   90.00
_cell.angle_beta   90.00
_cell.angle_gamma   90.00
#
_symmetry.space_group_name_H-M   'P 1'
#
loop_
_entity.id
_entity.type
_entity.pdbx_description
1 polymer ?
#
loop_
_entity_poly.entity_id
_entity_poly.type
_entity_poly.pdbx_seq_one_letter_code
_entity_poly.pdbx_strand_id
1 'polypeptide(L)'
;MHWEPRVMDERRSSHRLARIQHHLRPGPPLCSPGQLEFMATLGIGQPALELATAFPQATPASIFPPAVSDYYQLDGLLSPEDVALRERVRDVMETHVAPVMTKYWEKAEFPFEVVPKLASLMVAGGTVKGYGCPGLSVLGNALMAAEIARVDASCSTFFLVHSSLCMATIAMLGSEEQKQKYLPSLARLDTIGCWALTEPAYGSDASSLNTTAVKVDGGWQLNGQKRWIGNSTFADVAIIFARNTRTNQINGFIVKKGAPGYKATKIENKIGLRMVQNGDIVMEDVFVPDEDRLPGINSFQDTNKVLAVSRIMVAWQPVGIAMGVYDVCHRYLQERKQFGAPLAALQISQEKLVRMLGNIQAMSLLGWRLCKLYEAGSMSPGQASLCKAWNSLRARETVALGRELLGGNGILADFLVAKAFCDLEPIYTYEGTYEVNVLVTGREITGIPSIKPAAAGK
;
A
#
# COMPACT_ATOMS: atom_id res chain seq x y z
N MET A 1 11.94 42.24 36.60
CA MET A 1 11.89 42.79 35.24
C MET A 1 10.43 42.65 34.77
N HIS A 2 9.71 43.80 34.80
CA HIS A 2 8.32 43.87 34.36
C HIS A 2 8.25 43.86 32.82
N TRP A 3 7.45 42.97 32.27
CA TRP A 3 7.08 42.99 30.87
C TRP A 3 5.80 43.81 30.70
N GLU A 4 5.90 44.98 30.06
CA GLU A 4 4.70 45.74 29.62
C GLU A 4 4.32 45.24 28.22
N PRO A 5 3.02 45.00 27.96
CA PRO A 5 2.55 44.64 26.61
C PRO A 5 2.53 45.88 25.72
N ARG A 6 3.26 45.87 24.62
CA ARG A 6 3.16 46.89 23.56
C ARG A 6 1.77 46.88 22.96
N VAL A 7 1.03 47.97 23.16
CA VAL A 7 -0.22 48.26 22.45
C VAL A 7 0.08 48.32 20.95
N MET A 8 -0.50 47.41 20.18
CA MET A 8 -0.42 47.43 18.72
C MET A 8 -1.19 48.64 18.18
N ASP A 9 -0.50 49.45 17.37
CA ASP A 9 -1.03 50.64 16.72
C ASP A 9 -2.18 50.27 15.76
N GLU A 10 -3.42 50.48 16.21
CA GLU A 10 -4.66 50.21 15.46
C GLU A 10 -4.73 50.96 14.13
N ARG A 11 -3.99 52.04 13.95
CA ARG A 11 -3.94 52.80 12.69
C ARG A 11 -3.17 52.09 11.58
N ARG A 12 -2.19 51.23 11.92
CA ARG A 12 -1.47 50.40 10.91
C ARG A 12 -2.29 49.19 10.45
N SER A 13 -3.15 48.68 11.31
CA SER A 13 -4.03 47.56 11.00
C SER A 13 -5.17 47.97 10.05
N SER A 14 -5.77 49.14 10.25
CA SER A 14 -6.84 49.68 9.40
C SER A 14 -6.35 50.02 7.99
N HIS A 15 -5.12 50.53 7.82
CA HIS A 15 -4.54 50.78 6.51
C HIS A 15 -4.21 49.49 5.70
N ARG A 16 -3.82 48.38 6.38
CA ARG A 16 -3.62 47.08 5.72
C ARG A 16 -4.96 46.47 5.29
N LEU A 17 -5.96 46.50 6.12
CA LEU A 17 -7.33 46.02 5.79
C LEU A 17 -7.94 46.81 4.64
N ALA A 18 -7.81 48.14 4.62
CA ALA A 18 -8.28 48.96 3.51
C ALA A 18 -7.58 48.66 2.17
N ARG A 19 -6.27 48.35 2.18
CA ARG A 19 -5.55 47.91 0.97
C ARG A 19 -6.01 46.55 0.49
N ILE A 20 -6.26 45.59 1.38
CA ILE A 20 -6.78 44.26 1.02
C ILE A 20 -8.20 44.37 0.45
N GLN A 21 -9.06 45.19 1.07
CA GLN A 21 -10.42 45.45 0.56
C GLN A 21 -10.44 46.16 -0.80
N HIS A 22 -9.44 47.01 -1.08
CA HIS A 22 -9.33 47.66 -2.40
C HIS A 22 -8.94 46.65 -3.50
N HIS A 23 -8.16 45.64 -3.18
CA HIS A 23 -7.83 44.54 -4.13
C HIS A 23 -8.96 43.51 -4.29
N LEU A 24 -9.89 43.44 -3.34
CA LEU A 24 -11.03 42.51 -3.36
C LEU A 24 -12.32 43.19 -3.94
N ARG A 25 -12.32 44.51 -4.23
CA ARG A 25 -13.44 45.11 -4.95
C ARG A 25 -13.42 44.63 -6.41
N PRO A 26 -14.51 44.07 -6.93
CA PRO A 26 -14.60 43.84 -8.36
C PRO A 26 -14.37 45.18 -9.05
N GLY A 27 -13.35 45.22 -9.89
CA GLY A 27 -13.15 46.36 -10.80
C GLY A 27 -14.38 46.63 -11.65
N PRO A 28 -14.53 47.80 -12.26
CA PRO A 28 -15.60 48.02 -13.25
C PRO A 28 -15.53 46.87 -14.29
N PRO A 29 -16.65 46.41 -14.81
CA PRO A 29 -16.67 45.30 -15.75
C PRO A 29 -15.65 45.58 -16.86
N LEU A 30 -14.66 44.66 -16.98
CA LEU A 30 -13.54 44.80 -17.91
C LEU A 30 -13.96 44.72 -19.38
N CYS A 31 -15.26 44.53 -19.66
CA CYS A 31 -15.81 44.40 -21.00
C CYS A 31 -17.10 45.18 -21.17
N SER A 32 -17.25 45.86 -22.30
CA SER A 32 -18.53 46.46 -22.77
C SER A 32 -19.53 45.34 -23.12
N PRO A 33 -20.86 45.63 -23.15
CA PRO A 33 -21.86 44.63 -23.53
C PRO A 33 -21.56 43.96 -24.88
N GLY A 34 -21.02 44.68 -25.86
CA GLY A 34 -20.62 44.12 -27.16
C GLY A 34 -19.36 43.21 -27.08
N GLN A 35 -18.48 43.45 -26.13
CA GLN A 35 -17.33 42.58 -25.89
C GLN A 35 -17.75 41.27 -25.18
N LEU A 36 -18.74 41.31 -24.32
CA LEU A 36 -19.32 40.12 -23.69
C LEU A 36 -20.07 39.27 -24.74
N GLU A 37 -20.76 39.89 -25.69
CA GLU A 37 -21.41 39.17 -26.78
C GLU A 37 -20.41 38.55 -27.75
N PHE A 38 -19.32 39.26 -28.07
CA PHE A 38 -18.21 38.75 -28.87
C PHE A 38 -17.45 37.59 -28.15
N MET A 39 -17.26 37.68 -26.82
CA MET A 39 -16.66 36.61 -26.03
C MET A 39 -17.59 35.40 -25.94
N ALA A 40 -18.91 35.59 -25.89
CA ALA A 40 -19.88 34.49 -25.94
C ALA A 40 -19.90 33.77 -27.29
N THR A 41 -19.71 34.49 -28.41
CA THR A 41 -19.56 33.88 -29.73
C THR A 41 -18.26 33.13 -29.92
N LEU A 42 -17.24 33.45 -29.14
CA LEU A 42 -15.95 32.72 -29.09
C LEU A 42 -15.95 31.55 -28.08
N GLY A 43 -17.08 31.28 -27.42
CA GLY A 43 -17.15 30.23 -26.37
C GLY A 43 -16.38 30.58 -25.08
N ILE A 44 -15.96 31.84 -24.91
CA ILE A 44 -15.23 32.33 -23.74
C ILE A 44 -16.27 32.78 -22.72
N GLY A 45 -16.62 31.94 -21.81
CA GLY A 45 -17.59 32.23 -20.74
C GLY A 45 -18.53 31.07 -20.39
N GLN A 46 -18.24 29.88 -20.83
CA GLN A 46 -18.97 28.70 -20.39
C GLN A 46 -18.54 28.33 -18.94
N PRO A 47 -19.50 28.17 -18.01
CA PRO A 47 -19.18 27.74 -16.66
C PRO A 47 -18.77 26.26 -16.66
N ALA A 48 -17.81 25.93 -15.82
CA ALA A 48 -17.34 24.58 -15.55
C ALA A 48 -16.79 23.85 -16.80
N LEU A 49 -15.58 24.21 -17.16
CA LEU A 49 -14.74 23.35 -17.98
C LEU A 49 -14.59 22.00 -17.25
N GLU A 50 -14.90 20.90 -17.93
CA GLU A 50 -14.46 19.59 -17.45
C GLU A 50 -12.94 19.64 -17.16
N LEU A 51 -12.51 19.01 -16.07
CA LEU A 51 -11.10 19.03 -15.65
C LEU A 51 -10.14 18.65 -16.80
N ALA A 52 -10.57 17.72 -17.66
CA ALA A 52 -9.83 17.29 -18.85
C ALA A 52 -9.65 18.40 -19.91
N THR A 53 -10.58 19.35 -19.99
CA THR A 53 -10.49 20.51 -20.91
C THR A 53 -9.85 21.73 -20.25
N ALA A 54 -9.91 21.85 -18.91
CA ALA A 54 -9.28 22.93 -18.16
C ALA A 54 -7.74 22.84 -18.16
N PHE A 55 -7.19 21.64 -18.30
CA PHE A 55 -5.73 21.40 -18.29
C PHE A 55 -5.29 20.58 -19.52
N PRO A 56 -5.46 21.08 -20.74
CA PRO A 56 -5.13 20.31 -21.95
C PRO A 56 -3.63 19.94 -22.08
N GLN A 57 -2.79 20.40 -21.15
CA GLN A 57 -1.35 20.11 -21.09
C GLN A 57 -0.97 19.21 -19.92
N ALA A 58 -1.93 18.55 -19.26
CA ALA A 58 -1.67 17.69 -18.11
C ALA A 58 -2.59 16.46 -18.17
N THR A 59 -2.06 15.37 -18.68
CA THR A 59 -2.78 14.10 -18.79
C THR A 59 -2.93 13.44 -17.41
N PRO A 60 -4.15 13.13 -16.93
CA PRO A 60 -4.36 12.47 -15.65
C PRO A 60 -3.85 11.02 -15.67
N ALA A 61 -3.60 10.45 -14.49
CA ALA A 61 -3.08 9.09 -14.33
C ALA A 61 -4.12 7.99 -14.65
N SER A 62 -5.38 8.34 -14.90
CA SER A 62 -6.38 7.42 -15.47
C SER A 62 -6.00 6.93 -16.87
N ILE A 63 -5.18 7.70 -17.59
CA ILE A 63 -4.44 7.28 -18.78
C ILE A 63 -2.99 7.11 -18.30
N PHE A 64 -2.60 5.89 -17.97
CA PHE A 64 -1.32 5.65 -17.35
C PHE A 64 -0.16 5.89 -18.33
N PRO A 65 0.99 6.48 -17.88
CA PRO A 65 2.12 6.72 -18.78
C PRO A 65 2.90 5.44 -19.06
N PRO A 66 3.65 5.38 -20.19
CA PRO A 66 4.61 4.33 -20.43
C PRO A 66 5.63 4.23 -19.29
N ALA A 67 6.11 3.00 -19.01
CA ALA A 67 7.17 2.77 -18.05
C ALA A 67 8.52 3.27 -18.60
N VAL A 68 9.13 4.23 -17.91
CA VAL A 68 10.43 4.83 -18.28
C VAL A 68 11.43 4.79 -17.13
N SER A 69 11.08 4.11 -16.04
CA SER A 69 11.86 4.07 -14.81
C SER A 69 12.96 3.00 -14.78
N ASP A 70 13.07 2.13 -15.79
CA ASP A 70 14.14 1.12 -15.88
C ASP A 70 15.36 1.66 -16.65
N TYR A 71 16.08 2.61 -16.05
CA TYR A 71 17.19 3.30 -16.67
C TYR A 71 18.45 2.42 -16.85
N TYR A 72 18.69 1.52 -15.91
CA TYR A 72 19.83 0.58 -15.97
C TYR A 72 19.50 -0.75 -16.67
N GLN A 73 18.33 -0.85 -17.33
CA GLN A 73 17.90 -2.04 -18.07
C GLN A 73 17.93 -3.30 -17.16
N LEU A 74 17.38 -3.15 -15.95
CA LEU A 74 17.31 -4.25 -14.97
C LEU A 74 16.49 -5.43 -15.49
N ASP A 75 15.64 -5.20 -16.49
CA ASP A 75 14.91 -6.25 -17.22
C ASP A 75 15.85 -7.28 -17.83
N GLY A 76 17.09 -6.90 -18.18
CA GLY A 76 18.12 -7.83 -18.61
C GLY A 76 18.59 -8.82 -17.55
N LEU A 77 18.24 -8.62 -16.28
CA LEU A 77 18.51 -9.53 -15.18
C LEU A 77 17.36 -10.54 -14.92
N LEU A 78 16.25 -10.39 -15.64
CA LEU A 78 15.04 -11.19 -15.47
C LEU A 78 15.01 -12.36 -16.46
N SER A 79 14.29 -13.42 -16.10
CA SER A 79 13.96 -14.47 -17.07
C SER A 79 12.90 -13.97 -18.07
N PRO A 80 12.81 -14.56 -19.28
CA PRO A 80 11.75 -14.22 -20.21
C PRO A 80 10.34 -14.39 -19.63
N GLU A 81 10.14 -15.37 -18.73
CA GLU A 81 8.88 -15.64 -18.05
C GLU A 81 8.55 -14.52 -17.06
N ASP A 82 9.54 -14.01 -16.31
CA ASP A 82 9.37 -12.90 -15.36
C ASP A 82 9.04 -11.59 -16.10
N VAL A 83 9.68 -11.35 -17.26
CA VAL A 83 9.37 -10.19 -18.12
C VAL A 83 7.94 -10.29 -18.65
N ALA A 84 7.54 -11.43 -19.21
CA ALA A 84 6.19 -11.64 -19.74
C ALA A 84 5.11 -11.53 -18.63
N LEU A 85 5.39 -12.04 -17.44
CA LEU A 85 4.51 -11.88 -16.28
C LEU A 85 4.34 -10.41 -15.95
N ARG A 86 5.43 -9.66 -15.84
CA ARG A 86 5.43 -8.24 -15.52
C ARG A 86 4.62 -7.41 -16.50
N GLU A 87 4.82 -7.64 -17.82
CA GLU A 87 4.08 -6.97 -18.89
C GLU A 87 2.58 -7.27 -18.81
N ARG A 88 2.20 -8.53 -18.60
CA ARG A 88 0.80 -8.95 -18.48
C ARG A 88 0.12 -8.29 -17.26
N VAL A 89 0.79 -8.23 -16.11
CA VAL A 89 0.26 -7.56 -14.91
C VAL A 89 0.11 -6.07 -15.16
N ARG A 90 1.13 -5.44 -15.77
CA ARG A 90 1.12 -4.02 -16.14
C ARG A 90 -0.06 -3.69 -17.03
N ASP A 91 -0.28 -4.42 -18.09
CA ASP A 91 -1.39 -4.21 -19.04
C ASP A 91 -2.75 -4.23 -18.34
N VAL A 92 -3.00 -5.23 -17.50
CA VAL A 92 -4.26 -5.34 -16.74
C VAL A 92 -4.42 -4.16 -15.77
N MET A 93 -3.37 -3.74 -15.09
CA MET A 93 -3.42 -2.64 -14.14
C MET A 93 -3.63 -1.29 -14.83
N GLU A 94 -2.93 -1.02 -15.90
CA GLU A 94 -3.06 0.22 -16.67
C GLU A 94 -4.42 0.32 -17.37
N THR A 95 -4.92 -0.79 -17.94
CA THR A 95 -6.17 -0.82 -18.70
C THR A 95 -7.41 -0.80 -17.81
N HIS A 96 -7.39 -1.51 -16.67
CA HIS A 96 -8.59 -1.74 -15.87
C HIS A 96 -8.61 -1.08 -14.50
N VAL A 97 -7.45 -0.82 -13.90
CA VAL A 97 -7.37 -0.25 -12.54
C VAL A 97 -7.12 1.27 -12.59
N ALA A 98 -6.18 1.72 -13.41
CA ALA A 98 -5.85 3.13 -13.53
C ALA A 98 -7.07 4.03 -13.81
N PRO A 99 -8.02 3.65 -14.69
CA PRO A 99 -9.19 4.50 -14.99
C PRO A 99 -10.15 4.70 -13.81
N VAL A 100 -10.17 3.77 -12.84
CA VAL A 100 -11.17 3.77 -11.76
C VAL A 100 -10.60 4.09 -10.38
N MET A 101 -9.27 3.98 -10.18
CA MET A 101 -8.63 4.06 -8.86
C MET A 101 -8.93 5.36 -8.09
N THR A 102 -8.91 6.52 -8.77
CA THR A 102 -9.15 7.82 -8.12
C THR A 102 -10.55 7.87 -7.52
N LYS A 103 -11.57 7.47 -8.28
CA LYS A 103 -12.97 7.44 -7.84
C LYS A 103 -13.16 6.61 -6.56
N TYR A 104 -12.58 5.42 -6.53
CA TYR A 104 -12.72 4.52 -5.38
C TYR A 104 -11.87 4.96 -4.20
N TRP A 105 -10.67 5.52 -4.46
CA TRP A 105 -9.83 6.07 -3.41
C TRP A 105 -10.51 7.24 -2.69
N GLU A 106 -11.13 8.17 -3.43
CA GLU A 106 -11.87 9.30 -2.87
C GLU A 106 -13.05 8.82 -2.00
N LYS A 107 -13.80 7.85 -2.46
CA LYS A 107 -14.93 7.27 -1.71
C LYS A 107 -14.51 6.37 -0.54
N ALA A 108 -13.23 6.00 -0.45
CA ALA A 108 -12.74 4.99 0.47
C ALA A 108 -13.52 3.65 0.35
N GLU A 109 -13.86 3.26 -0.87
CA GLU A 109 -14.55 2.02 -1.22
C GLU A 109 -13.63 1.07 -1.98
N PHE A 110 -13.86 -0.24 -1.84
CA PHE A 110 -13.10 -1.23 -2.59
C PHE A 110 -13.71 -1.47 -3.97
N PRO A 111 -12.90 -1.44 -5.06
CA PRO A 111 -13.39 -1.60 -6.43
C PRO A 111 -13.63 -3.07 -6.78
N PHE A 112 -14.71 -3.67 -6.30
CA PHE A 112 -15.02 -5.09 -6.56
C PHE A 112 -15.07 -5.44 -8.05
N GLU A 113 -15.37 -4.49 -8.91
CA GLU A 113 -15.40 -4.66 -10.38
C GLU A 113 -14.02 -5.00 -10.98
N VAL A 114 -12.90 -4.69 -10.29
CA VAL A 114 -11.55 -5.05 -10.76
C VAL A 114 -11.14 -6.47 -10.34
N VAL A 115 -11.82 -7.10 -9.39
CA VAL A 115 -11.46 -8.44 -8.89
C VAL A 115 -11.46 -9.49 -10.02
N PRO A 116 -12.46 -9.56 -10.91
CA PRO A 116 -12.42 -10.48 -12.06
C PRO A 116 -11.23 -10.24 -13.00
N LYS A 117 -10.77 -8.99 -13.13
CA LYS A 117 -9.59 -8.64 -13.94
C LYS A 117 -8.29 -9.09 -13.29
N LEU A 118 -8.18 -8.93 -11.97
CA LEU A 118 -7.06 -9.48 -11.21
C LEU A 118 -7.09 -11.02 -11.21
N ALA A 119 -8.26 -11.64 -11.13
CA ALA A 119 -8.43 -13.09 -11.22
C ALA A 119 -7.95 -13.65 -12.57
N SER A 120 -8.22 -12.94 -13.68
CA SER A 120 -7.79 -13.35 -15.01
C SER A 120 -6.27 -13.44 -15.17
N LEU A 121 -5.50 -12.78 -14.32
CA LEU A 121 -4.04 -12.89 -14.28
C LEU A 121 -3.56 -14.28 -13.83
N MET A 122 -4.40 -15.03 -13.09
CA MET A 122 -4.06 -16.35 -12.52
C MET A 122 -2.77 -16.33 -11.68
N VAL A 123 -2.58 -15.29 -10.87
CA VAL A 123 -1.34 -15.08 -10.09
C VAL A 123 -1.53 -15.18 -8.58
N ALA A 124 -2.78 -15.39 -8.10
CA ALA A 124 -3.04 -15.55 -6.68
C ALA A 124 -2.40 -16.84 -6.13
N GLY A 125 -1.88 -16.74 -4.90
CA GLY A 125 -1.05 -17.81 -4.33
C GLY A 125 0.42 -17.74 -4.74
N GLY A 126 0.79 -16.85 -5.68
CA GLY A 126 2.16 -16.51 -6.05
C GLY A 126 3.12 -17.70 -6.11
N THR A 127 3.89 -17.90 -5.06
CA THR A 127 4.93 -18.96 -4.98
C THR A 127 4.39 -20.36 -4.64
N VAL A 128 3.09 -20.51 -4.34
CA VAL A 128 2.49 -21.80 -3.99
C VAL A 128 2.41 -22.69 -5.23
N LYS A 129 2.90 -23.94 -5.10
CA LYS A 129 2.84 -24.93 -6.16
C LYS A 129 1.62 -25.84 -6.00
N GLY A 130 0.88 -26.07 -7.06
CA GLY A 130 -0.34 -26.88 -7.03
C GLY A 130 -1.58 -26.09 -6.61
N TYR A 131 -2.69 -26.76 -6.38
CA TYR A 131 -3.97 -26.23 -5.91
C TYR A 131 -4.54 -25.09 -6.80
N GLY A 132 -4.20 -25.05 -8.07
CA GLY A 132 -4.59 -23.97 -8.98
C GLY A 132 -3.74 -22.69 -8.87
N CYS A 133 -2.71 -22.68 -8.03
CA CYS A 133 -1.76 -21.58 -7.90
C CYS A 133 -0.65 -21.63 -8.93
N PRO A 134 -0.05 -20.49 -9.32
CA PRO A 134 0.88 -20.40 -10.44
C PRO A 134 2.29 -20.97 -10.17
N GLY A 135 2.72 -21.07 -8.91
CA GLY A 135 4.06 -21.56 -8.56
C GLY A 135 5.20 -20.66 -9.05
N LEU A 136 4.99 -19.33 -9.01
CA LEU A 136 5.98 -18.35 -9.46
C LEU A 136 7.29 -18.44 -8.69
N SER A 137 8.38 -17.96 -9.29
CA SER A 137 9.60 -17.63 -8.56
C SER A 137 9.31 -16.53 -7.52
N VAL A 138 10.14 -16.43 -6.50
CA VAL A 138 10.00 -15.33 -5.51
C VAL A 138 10.19 -13.98 -6.19
N LEU A 139 11.12 -13.89 -7.16
CA LEU A 139 11.32 -12.69 -7.94
C LEU A 139 10.09 -12.36 -8.79
N GLY A 140 9.52 -13.33 -9.52
CA GLY A 140 8.30 -13.13 -10.32
C GLY A 140 7.13 -12.63 -9.46
N ASN A 141 6.94 -13.24 -8.27
CA ASN A 141 5.90 -12.77 -7.32
C ASN A 141 6.16 -11.34 -6.81
N ALA A 142 7.42 -10.98 -6.58
CA ALA A 142 7.82 -9.63 -6.15
C ALA A 142 7.63 -8.58 -7.27
N LEU A 143 7.97 -8.92 -8.51
CA LEU A 143 7.74 -8.07 -9.68
C LEU A 143 6.24 -7.83 -9.90
N MET A 144 5.42 -8.87 -9.77
CA MET A 144 3.95 -8.74 -9.81
C MET A 144 3.45 -7.76 -8.73
N ALA A 145 3.91 -7.91 -7.49
CA ALA A 145 3.53 -7.01 -6.39
C ALA A 145 3.93 -5.54 -6.69
N ALA A 146 5.10 -5.32 -7.29
CA ALA A 146 5.56 -4.00 -7.72
C ALA A 146 4.71 -3.43 -8.85
N GLU A 147 4.38 -4.20 -9.90
CA GLU A 147 3.58 -3.71 -11.01
C GLU A 147 2.13 -3.37 -10.59
N ILE A 148 1.54 -4.14 -9.68
CA ILE A 148 0.25 -3.78 -9.10
C ILE A 148 0.37 -2.48 -8.30
N ALA A 149 1.41 -2.34 -7.47
CA ALA A 149 1.64 -1.15 -6.65
C ALA A 149 2.00 0.10 -7.48
N ARG A 150 2.58 -0.07 -8.68
CA ARG A 150 2.92 1.01 -9.61
C ARG A 150 1.69 1.82 -10.01
N VAL A 151 0.56 1.15 -10.18
CA VAL A 151 -0.72 1.79 -10.52
C VAL A 151 -1.54 2.08 -9.27
N ASP A 152 -1.64 1.11 -8.34
CA ASP A 152 -2.46 1.27 -7.15
C ASP A 152 -1.95 0.50 -5.93
N ALA A 153 -1.54 1.23 -4.91
CA ALA A 153 -1.03 0.68 -3.66
C ALA A 153 -2.10 -0.09 -2.86
N SER A 154 -3.38 0.31 -2.96
CA SER A 154 -4.47 -0.36 -2.25
C SER A 154 -4.79 -1.71 -2.88
N CYS A 155 -4.81 -1.80 -4.22
CA CYS A 155 -4.95 -3.08 -4.93
C CYS A 155 -3.78 -4.02 -4.62
N SER A 156 -2.54 -3.50 -4.55
CA SER A 156 -1.38 -4.29 -4.17
C SER A 156 -1.48 -4.81 -2.74
N THR A 157 -1.97 -3.98 -1.81
CA THR A 157 -2.17 -4.39 -0.40
C THR A 157 -3.30 -5.40 -0.26
N PHE A 158 -4.42 -5.22 -0.97
CA PHE A 158 -5.50 -6.22 -1.04
C PHE A 158 -4.96 -7.57 -1.47
N PHE A 159 -4.19 -7.58 -2.57
CA PHE A 159 -3.64 -8.80 -3.14
C PHE A 159 -2.58 -9.44 -2.24
N LEU A 160 -1.72 -8.63 -1.60
CA LEU A 160 -0.72 -9.09 -0.64
C LEU A 160 -1.38 -9.84 0.54
N VAL A 161 -2.41 -9.25 1.15
CA VAL A 161 -3.11 -9.83 2.30
C VAL A 161 -3.77 -11.16 1.90
N HIS A 162 -4.40 -11.22 0.74
CA HIS A 162 -5.03 -12.40 0.22
C HIS A 162 -4.00 -13.49 -0.13
N SER A 163 -3.04 -13.17 -1.00
CA SER A 163 -2.12 -14.13 -1.61
C SER A 163 -0.91 -14.43 -0.73
N SER A 164 -0.15 -13.41 -0.33
CA SER A 164 1.14 -13.59 0.33
C SER A 164 1.04 -13.77 1.86
N LEU A 165 -0.13 -13.52 2.45
CA LEU A 165 -0.38 -13.77 3.87
C LEU A 165 -1.38 -14.92 4.07
N CYS A 166 -2.65 -14.78 3.66
CA CYS A 166 -3.67 -15.80 3.92
C CYS A 166 -3.35 -17.12 3.21
N MET A 167 -3.21 -17.10 1.87
CA MET A 167 -2.93 -18.32 1.10
C MET A 167 -1.57 -18.93 1.45
N ALA A 168 -0.53 -18.08 1.61
CA ALA A 168 0.79 -18.56 2.00
C ALA A 168 0.77 -19.25 3.38
N THR A 169 -0.01 -18.74 4.34
CA THR A 169 -0.18 -19.37 5.66
C THR A 169 -0.80 -20.76 5.53
N ILE A 170 -1.88 -20.91 4.76
CA ILE A 170 -2.52 -22.21 4.52
C ILE A 170 -1.55 -23.17 3.80
N ALA A 171 -0.85 -22.68 2.78
CA ALA A 171 0.08 -23.49 1.99
C ALA A 171 1.29 -24.00 2.81
N MET A 172 1.83 -23.15 3.67
CA MET A 172 3.04 -23.48 4.45
C MET A 172 2.73 -24.22 5.74
N LEU A 173 1.60 -23.94 6.39
CA LEU A 173 1.32 -24.32 7.78
C LEU A 173 -0.01 -25.06 7.95
N GLY A 174 -0.81 -25.22 6.89
CA GLY A 174 -2.03 -26.01 6.86
C GLY A 174 -1.78 -27.51 6.62
N SER A 175 -2.78 -28.34 6.94
CA SER A 175 -2.81 -29.75 6.56
C SER A 175 -3.07 -29.88 5.05
N GLU A 176 -2.87 -31.09 4.50
CA GLU A 176 -3.15 -31.36 3.09
C GLU A 176 -4.64 -31.17 2.75
N GLU A 177 -5.52 -31.61 3.67
CA GLU A 177 -6.96 -31.43 3.54
C GLU A 177 -7.36 -29.95 3.54
N GLN A 178 -6.73 -29.12 4.39
CA GLN A 178 -6.94 -27.68 4.41
C GLN A 178 -6.47 -27.02 3.10
N LYS A 179 -5.32 -27.42 2.57
CA LYS A 179 -4.82 -26.91 1.28
C LYS A 179 -5.78 -27.22 0.14
N GLN A 180 -6.21 -28.47 0.04
CA GLN A 180 -7.17 -28.92 -0.99
C GLN A 180 -8.54 -28.24 -0.85
N LYS A 181 -8.98 -27.98 0.38
CA LYS A 181 -10.29 -27.36 0.69
C LYS A 181 -10.30 -25.87 0.35
N TYR A 182 -9.24 -25.12 0.67
CA TYR A 182 -9.28 -23.66 0.64
C TYR A 182 -8.52 -23.03 -0.53
N LEU A 183 -7.34 -23.57 -0.90
CA LEU A 183 -6.47 -22.90 -1.88
C LEU A 183 -7.08 -22.80 -3.29
N PRO A 184 -7.82 -23.79 -3.83
CA PRO A 184 -8.31 -23.67 -5.20
C PRO A 184 -9.31 -22.53 -5.43
N SER A 185 -10.20 -22.24 -4.50
CA SER A 185 -11.14 -21.13 -4.61
C SER A 185 -10.47 -19.78 -4.36
N LEU A 186 -9.50 -19.73 -3.44
CA LEU A 186 -8.67 -18.55 -3.22
C LEU A 186 -7.79 -18.24 -4.43
N ALA A 187 -7.21 -19.25 -5.10
CA ALA A 187 -6.38 -19.06 -6.29
C ALA A 187 -7.14 -18.41 -7.46
N ARG A 188 -8.45 -18.67 -7.58
CA ARG A 188 -9.32 -18.05 -8.58
C ARG A 188 -9.94 -16.73 -8.13
N LEU A 189 -9.70 -16.28 -6.88
CA LEU A 189 -10.39 -15.15 -6.26
C LEU A 189 -11.93 -15.32 -6.18
N ASP A 190 -12.44 -16.55 -6.24
CA ASP A 190 -13.84 -16.89 -5.98
C ASP A 190 -14.18 -16.65 -4.49
N THR A 191 -13.19 -16.88 -3.62
CA THR A 191 -13.22 -16.54 -2.19
C THR A 191 -12.03 -15.65 -1.86
N ILE A 192 -12.22 -14.75 -0.89
CA ILE A 192 -11.20 -13.80 -0.47
C ILE A 192 -10.73 -14.14 0.94
N GLY A 193 -9.40 -14.05 1.14
CA GLY A 193 -8.78 -14.27 2.43
C GLY A 193 -8.30 -12.99 3.11
N CYS A 194 -8.28 -13.01 4.45
CA CYS A 194 -7.60 -12.03 5.29
C CYS A 194 -6.72 -12.71 6.35
N TRP A 195 -5.88 -11.90 7.01
CA TRP A 195 -4.87 -12.39 7.94
C TRP A 195 -4.83 -11.50 9.19
N ALA A 196 -5.18 -12.05 10.35
CA ALA A 196 -5.52 -11.30 11.56
C ALA A 196 -4.57 -11.62 12.72
N LEU A 197 -3.42 -10.93 12.76
CA LEU A 197 -2.44 -11.03 13.83
C LEU A 197 -2.58 -9.87 14.82
N THR A 198 -2.51 -8.63 14.34
CA THR A 198 -2.45 -7.39 15.12
C THR A 198 -3.68 -7.17 15.97
N GLU A 199 -3.49 -6.71 17.21
CA GLU A 199 -4.52 -6.37 18.16
C GLU A 199 -4.47 -4.89 18.55
N PRO A 200 -5.56 -4.32 19.12
CA PRO A 200 -5.54 -2.92 19.56
C PRO A 200 -4.40 -2.56 20.50
N ALA A 201 -4.04 -3.46 21.41
CA ALA A 201 -2.97 -3.26 22.38
C ALA A 201 -1.58 -3.79 21.94
N TYR A 202 -1.52 -4.59 20.85
CA TYR A 202 -0.31 -5.29 20.42
C TYR A 202 -0.08 -5.14 18.92
N GLY A 203 0.64 -4.09 18.54
CA GLY A 203 1.10 -3.83 17.17
C GLY A 203 2.50 -4.41 16.95
N SER A 204 3.53 -3.65 17.30
CA SER A 204 4.94 -4.09 17.16
C SER A 204 5.30 -5.26 18.08
N ASP A 205 4.65 -5.39 19.22
CA ASP A 205 4.77 -6.54 20.14
C ASP A 205 3.70 -7.59 19.84
N ALA A 206 3.63 -8.05 18.58
CA ALA A 206 2.63 -9.00 18.13
C ALA A 206 2.71 -10.37 18.83
N SER A 207 3.87 -10.73 19.39
CA SER A 207 4.04 -11.97 20.15
C SER A 207 3.28 -11.98 21.49
N SER A 208 2.89 -10.81 21.98
CA SER A 208 2.16 -10.63 23.25
C SER A 208 0.63 -10.58 23.05
N LEU A 209 0.13 -10.95 21.87
CA LEU A 209 -1.32 -10.95 21.57
C LEU A 209 -2.14 -11.66 22.66
N ASN A 210 -3.36 -11.14 22.92
CA ASN A 210 -4.24 -11.56 24.00
C ASN A 210 -5.52 -12.28 23.55
N THR A 211 -5.84 -12.29 22.26
CA THR A 211 -6.94 -13.14 21.75
C THR A 211 -6.72 -14.57 22.23
N THR A 212 -7.72 -15.18 22.85
CA THR A 212 -7.63 -16.50 23.47
C THR A 212 -8.26 -17.58 22.59
N ALA A 213 -7.72 -18.79 22.71
CA ALA A 213 -8.29 -20.01 22.14
C ALA A 213 -8.42 -21.07 23.26
N VAL A 214 -9.65 -21.41 23.59
CA VAL A 214 -9.99 -22.43 24.60
C VAL A 214 -10.38 -23.71 23.87
N LYS A 215 -9.76 -24.83 24.23
CA LYS A 215 -10.16 -26.15 23.68
C LYS A 215 -11.51 -26.58 24.29
N VAL A 216 -12.46 -26.86 23.41
CA VAL A 216 -13.82 -27.34 23.75
C VAL A 216 -14.08 -28.66 23.02
N ASP A 217 -15.24 -29.27 23.23
CA ASP A 217 -15.61 -30.49 22.52
C ASP A 217 -15.75 -30.25 21.01
N GLY A 218 -15.09 -31.07 20.22
CA GLY A 218 -15.05 -30.97 18.75
C GLY A 218 -14.32 -29.77 18.15
N GLY A 219 -13.74 -28.88 18.96
CA GLY A 219 -13.09 -27.68 18.41
C GLY A 219 -12.50 -26.71 19.42
N TRP A 220 -12.54 -25.46 19.07
CA TRP A 220 -11.95 -24.35 19.81
C TRP A 220 -12.94 -23.18 19.90
N GLN A 221 -12.90 -22.49 21.01
CA GLN A 221 -13.66 -21.26 21.23
C GLN A 221 -12.69 -20.07 21.27
N LEU A 222 -12.88 -19.11 20.35
CA LEU A 222 -12.03 -17.92 20.24
C LEU A 222 -12.74 -16.71 20.84
N ASN A 223 -11.99 -15.96 21.67
CA ASN A 223 -12.42 -14.71 22.26
C ASN A 223 -11.34 -13.64 22.15
N GLY A 224 -11.67 -12.43 21.73
CA GLY A 224 -10.73 -11.33 21.63
C GLY A 224 -11.01 -10.35 20.51
N GLN A 225 -9.99 -9.54 20.19
CA GLN A 225 -10.12 -8.48 19.21
C GLN A 225 -8.90 -8.45 18.29
N LYS A 226 -9.13 -8.11 17.01
CA LYS A 226 -8.06 -7.84 16.04
C LYS A 226 -8.27 -6.46 15.43
N ARG A 227 -7.17 -5.79 15.06
CA ARG A 227 -7.21 -4.44 14.52
C ARG A 227 -6.34 -4.31 13.26
N TRP A 228 -6.71 -3.40 12.37
CA TRP A 228 -6.03 -3.11 11.11
C TRP A 228 -6.05 -4.26 10.09
N ILE A 229 -7.02 -5.14 10.16
CA ILE A 229 -7.04 -6.36 9.33
C ILE A 229 -7.59 -6.02 7.93
N GLY A 230 -6.69 -6.02 6.95
CA GLY A 230 -7.04 -5.81 5.55
C GLY A 230 -8.00 -6.87 5.04
N ASN A 231 -8.93 -6.50 4.16
CA ASN A 231 -9.97 -7.35 3.57
C ASN A 231 -11.03 -7.88 4.55
N SER A 232 -10.88 -7.69 5.86
CA SER A 232 -11.67 -8.39 6.89
C SER A 232 -13.18 -8.14 6.81
N THR A 233 -13.61 -7.01 6.26
CA THR A 233 -15.04 -6.66 6.17
C THR A 233 -15.81 -7.46 5.12
N PHE A 234 -15.10 -8.08 4.17
CA PHE A 234 -15.70 -8.88 3.10
C PHE A 234 -15.04 -10.25 2.88
N ALA A 235 -13.93 -10.54 3.54
CA ALA A 235 -13.21 -11.81 3.42
C ALA A 235 -14.10 -13.00 3.78
N ASP A 236 -14.01 -14.06 2.97
CA ASP A 236 -14.74 -15.33 3.18
C ASP A 236 -13.99 -16.24 4.17
N VAL A 237 -12.66 -16.06 4.24
CA VAL A 237 -11.75 -16.84 5.10
C VAL A 237 -10.82 -15.89 5.86
N ALA A 238 -10.77 -16.03 7.17
CA ALA A 238 -9.88 -15.27 8.03
C ALA A 238 -8.89 -16.20 8.76
N ILE A 239 -7.59 -15.94 8.62
CA ILE A 239 -6.57 -16.58 9.45
C ILE A 239 -6.46 -15.79 10.75
N ILE A 240 -6.85 -16.40 11.85
CA ILE A 240 -6.84 -15.78 13.19
C ILE A 240 -5.73 -16.41 14.04
N PHE A 241 -4.86 -15.58 14.59
CA PHE A 241 -3.88 -16.01 15.58
C PHE A 241 -4.41 -15.76 16.99
N ALA A 242 -4.36 -16.81 17.82
CA ALA A 242 -4.86 -16.76 19.18
C ALA A 242 -3.95 -17.53 20.14
N ARG A 243 -3.94 -17.11 21.40
CA ARG A 243 -3.20 -17.74 22.47
C ARG A 243 -4.00 -18.92 23.04
N ASN A 244 -3.46 -20.10 22.92
CA ASN A 244 -3.98 -21.31 23.51
C ASN A 244 -3.87 -21.21 25.04
N THR A 245 -4.99 -21.21 25.73
CA THR A 245 -5.05 -21.03 27.20
C THR A 245 -4.43 -22.17 27.97
N ARG A 246 -4.32 -23.37 27.38
CA ARG A 246 -3.70 -24.54 28.03
C ARG A 246 -2.17 -24.52 27.93
N THR A 247 -1.63 -24.15 26.77
CA THR A 247 -0.18 -24.23 26.48
C THR A 247 0.52 -22.88 26.57
N ASN A 248 -0.23 -21.78 26.64
CA ASN A 248 0.23 -20.40 26.51
C ASN A 248 0.96 -20.10 25.17
N GLN A 249 0.89 -21.00 24.18
CA GLN A 249 1.48 -20.85 22.86
C GLN A 249 0.48 -20.22 21.90
N ILE A 250 0.98 -19.60 20.83
CA ILE A 250 0.14 -19.04 19.77
C ILE A 250 -0.18 -20.14 18.76
N ASN A 251 -1.48 -20.27 18.46
CA ASN A 251 -1.99 -21.15 17.42
C ASN A 251 -2.69 -20.31 16.33
N GLY A 252 -2.88 -20.89 15.14
CA GLY A 252 -3.59 -20.30 14.01
C GLY A 252 -4.88 -21.05 13.71
N PHE A 253 -5.91 -20.33 13.35
CA PHE A 253 -7.25 -20.85 13.09
C PHE A 253 -7.82 -20.27 11.80
N ILE A 254 -8.54 -21.08 11.03
CA ILE A 254 -9.30 -20.66 9.86
C ILE A 254 -10.74 -20.38 10.32
N VAL A 255 -11.12 -19.10 10.32
CA VAL A 255 -12.48 -18.67 10.64
C VAL A 255 -13.21 -18.31 9.35
N LYS A 256 -14.42 -18.83 9.16
CA LYS A 256 -15.23 -18.59 7.97
C LYS A 256 -16.13 -17.37 8.18
N LYS A 257 -16.44 -16.69 7.09
CA LYS A 257 -17.44 -15.61 7.06
C LYS A 257 -18.76 -16.10 7.62
N GLY A 258 -19.37 -15.28 8.46
CA GLY A 258 -20.67 -15.60 9.08
C GLY A 258 -20.59 -16.55 10.27
N ALA A 259 -19.38 -16.91 10.76
CA ALA A 259 -19.25 -17.64 12.03
C ALA A 259 -19.94 -16.88 13.16
N PRO A 260 -20.83 -17.52 13.96
CA PRO A 260 -21.47 -16.87 15.09
C PRO A 260 -20.44 -16.23 16.03
N GLY A 261 -20.73 -15.02 16.50
CA GLY A 261 -19.80 -14.27 17.38
C GLY A 261 -18.65 -13.54 16.66
N TYR A 262 -18.46 -13.75 15.35
CA TYR A 262 -17.45 -13.03 14.57
C TYR A 262 -18.04 -11.78 13.92
N LYS A 263 -17.48 -10.62 14.21
CA LYS A 263 -17.90 -9.34 13.63
C LYS A 263 -16.68 -8.52 13.19
N ALA A 264 -16.65 -8.13 11.91
CA ALA A 264 -15.66 -7.21 11.36
C ALA A 264 -16.32 -5.88 11.03
N THR A 265 -15.71 -4.77 11.51
CA THR A 265 -16.20 -3.40 11.28
C THR A 265 -15.11 -2.59 10.60
N LYS A 266 -15.45 -1.87 9.53
CA LYS A 266 -14.53 -1.04 8.77
C LYS A 266 -13.91 0.07 9.63
N ILE A 267 -12.61 0.27 9.51
CA ILE A 267 -11.91 1.42 10.07
C ILE A 267 -12.02 2.58 9.09
N GLU A 268 -12.64 3.67 9.52
CA GLU A 268 -12.85 4.87 8.72
C GLU A 268 -11.74 5.93 8.92
N ASN A 269 -11.82 7.03 8.17
CA ASN A 269 -10.98 8.23 8.29
C ASN A 269 -9.48 8.01 8.10
N LYS A 270 -9.09 7.02 7.31
CA LYS A 270 -7.69 6.78 6.93
C LYS A 270 -7.22 7.82 5.91
N ILE A 271 -5.98 8.30 6.05
CA ILE A 271 -5.34 9.19 5.08
C ILE A 271 -4.75 8.45 3.88
N GLY A 272 -4.45 7.15 4.01
CA GLY A 272 -3.83 6.33 2.96
C GLY A 272 -4.41 4.94 2.90
N LEU A 273 -4.14 4.23 1.81
CA LEU A 273 -4.73 2.94 1.47
C LEU A 273 -6.26 2.96 1.67
N ARG A 274 -6.88 4.04 1.21
CA ARG A 274 -8.30 4.33 1.52
C ARG A 274 -9.24 3.26 0.97
N MET A 275 -8.89 2.64 -0.17
CA MET A 275 -9.68 1.55 -0.77
C MET A 275 -9.52 0.22 -0.01
N VAL A 276 -8.42 0.00 0.71
CA VAL A 276 -8.26 -1.22 1.53
C VAL A 276 -9.29 -1.21 2.65
N GLN A 277 -10.11 -2.24 2.72
CA GLN A 277 -11.12 -2.39 3.78
C GLN A 277 -10.47 -2.99 5.02
N ASN A 278 -9.65 -2.17 5.72
CA ASN A 278 -9.15 -2.55 7.04
C ASN A 278 -10.30 -2.57 8.04
N GLY A 279 -10.38 -3.62 8.86
CA GLY A 279 -11.39 -3.71 9.89
C GLY A 279 -10.83 -3.98 11.28
N ASP A 280 -11.64 -3.62 12.26
CA ASP A 280 -11.58 -4.13 13.62
C ASP A 280 -12.45 -5.38 13.68
N ILE A 281 -11.89 -6.49 14.19
CA ILE A 281 -12.60 -7.75 14.37
C ILE A 281 -12.84 -7.96 15.86
N VAL A 282 -14.06 -8.26 16.23
CA VAL A 282 -14.45 -8.70 17.56
C VAL A 282 -14.90 -10.16 17.47
N MET A 283 -14.44 -10.97 18.39
CA MET A 283 -14.78 -12.40 18.52
C MET A 283 -15.31 -12.66 19.92
N GLU A 284 -16.54 -13.13 19.98
CA GLU A 284 -17.25 -13.51 21.20
C GLU A 284 -17.73 -14.95 21.05
N ASP A 285 -17.05 -15.88 21.75
CA ASP A 285 -17.33 -17.32 21.74
C ASP A 285 -17.36 -17.93 20.32
N VAL A 286 -16.49 -17.47 19.43
CA VAL A 286 -16.44 -17.98 18.05
C VAL A 286 -15.95 -19.42 18.04
N PHE A 287 -16.83 -20.35 17.64
CA PHE A 287 -16.47 -21.76 17.52
C PHE A 287 -15.70 -22.03 16.22
N VAL A 288 -14.58 -22.75 16.33
CA VAL A 288 -13.76 -23.21 15.21
C VAL A 288 -13.57 -24.72 15.34
N PRO A 289 -13.99 -25.55 14.37
CA PRO A 289 -13.76 -26.98 14.40
C PRO A 289 -12.26 -27.33 14.46
N ASP A 290 -11.94 -28.49 15.02
CA ASP A 290 -10.56 -28.98 15.10
C ASP A 290 -9.87 -29.05 13.73
N GLU A 291 -10.63 -29.41 12.70
CA GLU A 291 -10.17 -29.47 11.31
C GLU A 291 -9.75 -28.11 10.71
N ASP A 292 -10.21 -27.00 11.28
CA ASP A 292 -9.88 -25.64 10.83
C ASP A 292 -8.80 -24.99 11.72
N ARG A 293 -8.19 -25.70 12.70
CA ARG A 293 -6.95 -25.30 13.35
C ARG A 293 -5.78 -25.64 12.43
N LEU A 294 -4.88 -24.67 12.19
CA LEU A 294 -3.67 -24.84 11.37
C LEU A 294 -2.61 -25.67 12.16
N PRO A 295 -2.30 -26.91 11.73
CA PRO A 295 -1.42 -27.81 12.50
C PRO A 295 0.03 -27.32 12.56
N GLY A 296 0.48 -26.56 11.57
CA GLY A 296 1.83 -26.01 11.48
C GLY A 296 2.09 -24.80 12.37
N ILE A 297 1.07 -24.27 13.10
CA ILE A 297 1.22 -23.11 13.97
C ILE A 297 1.10 -23.54 15.43
N ASN A 298 2.24 -23.72 16.10
CA ASN A 298 2.33 -24.15 17.49
C ASN A 298 3.11 -23.15 18.37
N SER A 299 3.66 -22.10 17.77
CA SER A 299 4.35 -21.01 18.43
C SER A 299 4.32 -19.74 17.56
N PHE A 300 4.69 -18.59 18.14
CA PHE A 300 4.87 -17.36 17.36
C PHE A 300 5.98 -17.48 16.29
N GLN A 301 6.98 -18.33 16.54
CA GLN A 301 8.09 -18.54 15.60
C GLN A 301 7.61 -19.14 14.27
N ASP A 302 6.54 -19.95 14.28
CA ASP A 302 5.98 -20.51 13.05
C ASP A 302 5.36 -19.43 12.16
N THR A 303 4.78 -18.39 12.78
CA THR A 303 4.27 -17.20 12.07
C THR A 303 5.39 -16.46 11.33
N ASN A 304 6.61 -16.45 11.88
CA ASN A 304 7.75 -15.78 11.24
C ASN A 304 8.15 -16.42 9.90
N LYS A 305 7.81 -17.68 9.64
CA LYS A 305 8.04 -18.32 8.34
C LYS A 305 7.25 -17.64 7.22
N VAL A 306 6.00 -17.30 7.50
CA VAL A 306 5.13 -16.56 6.57
C VAL A 306 5.62 -15.11 6.43
N LEU A 307 5.91 -14.45 7.56
CA LEU A 307 6.38 -13.07 7.57
C LEU A 307 7.72 -12.87 6.84
N ALA A 308 8.57 -13.90 6.76
CA ALA A 308 9.82 -13.83 6.02
C ALA A 308 9.57 -13.66 4.51
N VAL A 309 8.60 -14.37 3.95
CA VAL A 309 8.24 -14.29 2.52
C VAL A 309 7.43 -13.03 2.23
N SER A 310 6.41 -12.74 3.04
CA SER A 310 5.56 -11.56 2.84
C SER A 310 6.36 -10.26 2.94
N ARG A 311 7.39 -10.19 3.79
CA ARG A 311 8.26 -9.02 3.91
C ARG A 311 9.04 -8.73 2.63
N ILE A 312 9.42 -9.75 1.84
CA ILE A 312 10.01 -9.56 0.52
C ILE A 312 9.00 -8.82 -0.39
N MET A 313 7.76 -9.28 -0.42
CA MET A 313 6.71 -8.66 -1.24
C MET A 313 6.46 -7.21 -0.82
N VAL A 314 6.38 -6.96 0.49
CA VAL A 314 6.22 -5.61 1.05
C VAL A 314 7.44 -4.71 0.74
N ALA A 315 8.64 -5.27 0.64
CA ALA A 315 9.82 -4.49 0.24
C ALA A 315 9.77 -4.04 -1.24
N TRP A 316 9.00 -4.73 -2.09
CA TRP A 316 8.83 -4.38 -3.50
C TRP A 316 7.65 -3.44 -3.78
N GLN A 317 6.64 -3.36 -2.92
CA GLN A 317 5.54 -2.41 -3.09
C GLN A 317 6.02 -0.95 -3.19
N PRO A 318 6.91 -0.45 -2.29
CA PRO A 318 7.46 0.90 -2.41
C PRO A 318 8.21 1.15 -3.71
N VAL A 319 8.88 0.12 -4.25
CA VAL A 319 9.56 0.21 -5.55
C VAL A 319 8.55 0.50 -6.66
N GLY A 320 7.49 -0.29 -6.72
CA GLY A 320 6.41 -0.09 -7.71
C GLY A 320 5.77 1.29 -7.59
N ILE A 321 5.40 1.71 -6.39
CA ILE A 321 4.82 3.04 -6.15
C ILE A 321 5.76 4.15 -6.64
N ALA A 322 7.06 4.06 -6.32
CA ALA A 322 8.05 5.04 -6.76
C ALA A 322 8.20 5.07 -8.28
N MET A 323 8.16 3.90 -8.94
CA MET A 323 8.18 3.79 -10.41
C MET A 323 6.96 4.50 -11.03
N GLY A 324 5.74 4.22 -10.52
CA GLY A 324 4.51 4.84 -11.02
C GLY A 324 4.51 6.36 -10.86
N VAL A 325 4.94 6.85 -9.71
CA VAL A 325 5.09 8.29 -9.45
C VAL A 325 6.12 8.92 -10.39
N TYR A 326 7.25 8.26 -10.61
CA TYR A 326 8.28 8.73 -11.53
C TYR A 326 7.75 8.83 -12.97
N ASP A 327 7.10 7.77 -13.45
CA ASP A 327 6.56 7.71 -14.82
C ASP A 327 5.53 8.83 -15.05
N VAL A 328 4.64 9.08 -14.07
CA VAL A 328 3.67 10.18 -14.12
C VAL A 328 4.38 11.55 -14.09
N CYS A 329 5.36 11.74 -13.21
CA CYS A 329 6.12 13.00 -13.15
C CYS A 329 6.90 13.25 -14.44
N HIS A 330 7.53 12.23 -15.00
CA HIS A 330 8.27 12.32 -16.24
C HIS A 330 7.39 12.81 -17.40
N ARG A 331 6.22 12.22 -17.61
CA ARG A 331 5.23 12.68 -18.60
C ARG A 331 4.75 14.09 -18.31
N TYR A 332 4.31 14.35 -17.08
CA TYR A 332 3.78 15.65 -16.68
C TYR A 332 4.75 16.80 -16.94
N LEU A 333 6.03 16.62 -16.61
CA LEU A 333 7.04 17.67 -16.81
C LEU A 333 7.36 17.94 -18.29
N GLN A 334 7.10 16.99 -19.18
CA GLN A 334 7.22 17.18 -20.62
C GLN A 334 5.99 17.91 -21.19
N GLU A 335 4.80 17.59 -20.68
CA GLU A 335 3.53 18.18 -21.16
C GLU A 335 3.32 19.60 -20.61
N ARG A 336 3.59 19.81 -19.31
CA ARG A 336 3.31 21.08 -18.63
C ARG A 336 4.37 22.14 -18.97
N LYS A 337 3.90 23.28 -19.50
CA LYS A 337 4.77 24.42 -19.85
C LYS A 337 4.59 25.57 -18.87
N GLN A 338 5.68 26.17 -18.44
CA GLN A 338 5.73 27.45 -17.72
C GLN A 338 6.95 28.24 -18.24
N PHE A 339 6.88 29.57 -18.19
CA PHE A 339 7.94 30.45 -18.71
C PHE A 339 8.33 30.16 -20.17
N GLY A 340 7.38 29.71 -20.98
CA GLY A 340 7.57 29.40 -22.39
C GLY A 340 8.25 28.05 -22.71
N ALA A 341 8.56 27.23 -21.70
CA ALA A 341 9.24 25.95 -21.87
C ALA A 341 8.58 24.81 -21.07
N PRO A 342 8.74 23.53 -21.47
CA PRO A 342 8.36 22.40 -20.64
C PRO A 342 9.05 22.46 -19.27
N LEU A 343 8.36 22.05 -18.20
CA LEU A 343 8.95 22.00 -16.87
C LEU A 343 10.20 21.10 -16.80
N ALA A 344 10.29 20.09 -17.66
CA ALA A 344 11.46 19.22 -17.82
C ALA A 344 12.74 19.97 -18.24
N ALA A 345 12.62 21.17 -18.82
CA ALA A 345 13.78 21.99 -19.19
C ALA A 345 14.41 22.75 -18.00
N LEU A 346 13.72 22.79 -16.85
CA LEU A 346 14.22 23.48 -15.66
C LEU A 346 15.21 22.60 -14.89
N GLN A 347 16.38 23.15 -14.56
CA GLN A 347 17.46 22.41 -13.88
C GLN A 347 17.03 21.77 -12.56
N ILE A 348 16.22 22.48 -11.75
CA ILE A 348 15.71 21.94 -10.48
C ILE A 348 14.75 20.76 -10.70
N SER A 349 13.97 20.77 -11.78
CA SER A 349 13.11 19.65 -12.16
C SER A 349 13.94 18.43 -12.56
N GLN A 350 15.00 18.64 -13.36
CA GLN A 350 15.93 17.59 -13.77
C GLN A 350 16.65 16.97 -12.56
N GLU A 351 17.13 17.80 -11.63
CA GLU A 351 17.76 17.32 -10.39
C GLU A 351 16.85 16.37 -9.61
N LYS A 352 15.59 16.77 -9.41
CA LYS A 352 14.61 15.93 -8.69
C LYS A 352 14.32 14.62 -9.44
N LEU A 353 14.14 14.66 -10.76
CA LEU A 353 13.96 13.44 -11.56
C LEU A 353 15.17 12.49 -11.44
N VAL A 354 16.40 13.01 -11.50
CA VAL A 354 17.61 12.19 -11.36
C VAL A 354 17.68 11.54 -9.98
N ARG A 355 17.36 12.27 -8.92
CA ARG A 355 17.34 11.75 -7.55
C ARG A 355 16.26 10.67 -7.37
N MET A 356 15.04 10.90 -7.89
CA MET A 356 13.97 9.92 -7.90
C MET A 356 14.39 8.63 -8.63
N LEU A 357 14.98 8.78 -9.81
CA LEU A 357 15.44 7.65 -10.62
C LEU A 357 16.55 6.86 -9.92
N GLY A 358 17.52 7.55 -9.32
CA GLY A 358 18.59 6.93 -8.53
C GLY A 358 18.05 6.09 -7.36
N ASN A 359 17.06 6.61 -6.63
CA ASN A 359 16.38 5.88 -5.57
C ASN A 359 15.70 4.60 -6.11
N ILE A 360 15.00 4.70 -7.24
CA ILE A 360 14.30 3.56 -7.86
C ILE A 360 15.30 2.47 -8.26
N GLN A 361 16.40 2.84 -8.95
CA GLN A 361 17.41 1.86 -9.37
C GLN A 361 18.04 1.15 -8.16
N ALA A 362 18.40 1.90 -7.12
CA ALA A 362 18.98 1.33 -5.90
C ALA A 362 18.00 0.39 -5.18
N MET A 363 16.73 0.80 -5.04
CA MET A 363 15.69 -0.02 -4.42
C MET A 363 15.43 -1.31 -5.21
N SER A 364 15.37 -1.23 -6.53
CA SER A 364 15.14 -2.37 -7.43
C SER A 364 16.27 -3.39 -7.33
N LEU A 365 17.53 -2.94 -7.37
CA LEU A 365 18.71 -3.80 -7.24
C LEU A 365 18.78 -4.48 -5.87
N LEU A 366 18.49 -3.74 -4.80
CA LEU A 366 18.43 -4.30 -3.44
C LEU A 366 17.35 -5.36 -3.32
N GLY A 367 16.15 -5.08 -3.84
CA GLY A 367 15.04 -6.03 -3.86
C GLY A 367 15.33 -7.27 -4.73
N TRP A 368 15.91 -7.09 -5.91
CA TRP A 368 16.33 -8.17 -6.77
C TRP A 368 17.35 -9.09 -6.06
N ARG A 369 18.37 -8.50 -5.44
CA ARG A 369 19.36 -9.30 -4.70
C ARG A 369 18.74 -10.05 -3.52
N LEU A 370 17.80 -9.44 -2.82
CA LEU A 370 17.07 -10.10 -1.73
C LEU A 370 16.33 -11.35 -2.22
N CYS A 371 15.62 -11.26 -3.35
CA CYS A 371 14.93 -12.41 -3.97
C CYS A 371 15.91 -13.52 -4.30
N LYS A 372 17.07 -13.21 -4.90
CA LYS A 372 18.11 -14.19 -5.23
C LYS A 372 18.73 -14.85 -3.98
N LEU A 373 18.88 -14.12 -2.90
CA LEU A 373 19.32 -14.69 -1.62
C LEU A 373 18.28 -15.66 -1.03
N TYR A 374 17.01 -15.32 -1.13
CA TYR A 374 15.94 -16.21 -0.67
C TYR A 374 15.88 -17.49 -1.52
N GLU A 375 15.91 -17.38 -2.86
CA GLU A 375 15.91 -18.52 -3.79
C GLU A 375 17.11 -19.45 -3.55
N ALA A 376 18.25 -18.90 -3.16
CA ALA A 376 19.44 -19.66 -2.78
C ALA A 376 19.41 -20.23 -1.35
N GLY A 377 18.34 -20.01 -0.58
CA GLY A 377 18.23 -20.44 0.81
C GLY A 377 19.22 -19.76 1.78
N SER A 378 19.77 -18.60 1.39
CA SER A 378 20.81 -17.88 2.14
C SER A 378 20.35 -16.52 2.68
N MET A 379 19.06 -16.18 2.53
CA MET A 379 18.50 -14.94 3.07
C MET A 379 18.38 -15.01 4.60
N SER A 380 18.87 -13.98 5.28
CA SER A 380 18.64 -13.78 6.69
C SER A 380 17.43 -12.87 6.98
N PRO A 381 16.83 -12.95 8.18
CA PRO A 381 15.76 -12.04 8.60
C PRO A 381 16.20 -10.55 8.59
N GLY A 382 17.46 -10.26 8.92
CA GLY A 382 18.03 -8.92 8.90
C GLY A 382 18.10 -8.35 7.49
N GLN A 383 18.44 -9.16 6.48
CA GLN A 383 18.48 -8.74 5.09
C GLN A 383 17.09 -8.38 4.56
N ALA A 384 16.06 -9.16 4.86
CA ALA A 384 14.67 -8.83 4.49
C ALA A 384 14.20 -7.54 5.18
N SER A 385 14.54 -7.39 6.47
CA SER A 385 14.20 -6.19 7.25
C SER A 385 14.90 -4.94 6.73
N LEU A 386 16.20 -5.02 6.41
CA LEU A 386 16.95 -3.93 5.80
C LEU A 386 16.32 -3.47 4.48
N CYS A 387 16.00 -4.43 3.61
CA CYS A 387 15.40 -4.11 2.32
C CYS A 387 14.05 -3.40 2.47
N LYS A 388 13.16 -3.91 3.35
CA LYS A 388 11.86 -3.26 3.61
C LYS A 388 12.03 -1.86 4.20
N ALA A 389 12.87 -1.70 5.20
CA ALA A 389 13.11 -0.40 5.84
C ALA A 389 13.67 0.61 4.83
N TRP A 390 14.73 0.22 4.11
CA TRP A 390 15.38 1.09 3.14
C TRP A 390 14.46 1.49 1.99
N ASN A 391 13.81 0.51 1.35
CA ASN A 391 12.94 0.77 0.21
C ASN A 391 11.75 1.65 0.59
N SER A 392 11.10 1.42 1.73
CA SER A 392 10.00 2.26 2.16
C SER A 392 10.44 3.70 2.49
N LEU A 393 11.64 3.88 3.08
CA LEU A 393 12.20 5.19 3.35
C LEU A 393 12.55 5.96 2.06
N ARG A 394 13.22 5.30 1.10
CA ARG A 394 13.61 5.94 -0.18
C ARG A 394 12.39 6.23 -1.07
N ALA A 395 11.38 5.37 -1.03
CA ALA A 395 10.14 5.63 -1.74
C ALA A 395 9.40 6.87 -1.19
N ARG A 396 9.37 7.08 0.15
CA ARG A 396 8.79 8.30 0.75
C ARG A 396 9.47 9.56 0.22
N GLU A 397 10.81 9.57 0.13
CA GLU A 397 11.57 10.68 -0.47
C GLU A 397 11.17 10.87 -1.94
N THR A 398 11.14 9.79 -2.72
CA THR A 398 10.81 9.82 -4.15
C THR A 398 9.41 10.38 -4.40
N VAL A 399 8.42 9.92 -3.65
CA VAL A 399 7.03 10.38 -3.79
C VAL A 399 6.86 11.83 -3.32
N ALA A 400 7.58 12.26 -2.28
CA ALA A 400 7.58 13.65 -1.82
C ALA A 400 8.13 14.58 -2.91
N LEU A 401 9.25 14.21 -3.57
CA LEU A 401 9.78 14.95 -4.70
C LEU A 401 8.81 15.02 -5.87
N GLY A 402 8.10 13.92 -6.16
CA GLY A 402 7.04 13.88 -7.18
C GLY A 402 5.91 14.86 -6.88
N ARG A 403 5.45 14.92 -5.61
CA ARG A 403 4.43 15.88 -5.19
C ARG A 403 4.88 17.33 -5.42
N GLU A 404 6.14 17.64 -5.13
CA GLU A 404 6.70 18.99 -5.37
C GLU A 404 6.76 19.30 -6.86
N LEU A 405 7.16 18.34 -7.72
CA LEU A 405 7.29 18.52 -9.16
C LEU A 405 5.97 18.89 -9.85
N LEU A 406 4.85 18.40 -9.34
CA LEU A 406 3.53 18.67 -9.90
C LEU A 406 2.91 19.99 -9.38
N GLY A 407 3.53 20.66 -8.41
CA GLY A 407 3.01 21.89 -7.82
C GLY A 407 1.60 21.70 -7.25
N GLY A 408 0.64 22.56 -7.64
CA GLY A 408 -0.76 22.45 -7.21
C GLY A 408 -1.43 21.13 -7.61
N ASN A 409 -1.12 20.60 -8.80
CA ASN A 409 -1.63 19.29 -9.23
C ASN A 409 -1.08 18.12 -8.41
N GLY A 410 0.02 18.32 -7.68
CA GLY A 410 0.59 17.33 -6.76
C GLY A 410 -0.27 17.03 -5.53
N ILE A 411 -1.38 17.75 -5.31
CA ILE A 411 -2.37 17.45 -4.26
C ILE A 411 -3.67 16.86 -4.80
N LEU A 412 -3.78 16.63 -6.12
CA LEU A 412 -4.93 16.01 -6.76
C LEU A 412 -4.69 14.50 -6.95
N ALA A 413 -5.63 13.69 -6.52
CA ALA A 413 -5.58 12.24 -6.69
C ALA A 413 -5.55 11.81 -8.17
N ASP A 414 -6.09 12.64 -9.08
CA ASP A 414 -6.12 12.41 -10.53
C ASP A 414 -4.73 12.21 -11.17
N PHE A 415 -3.69 12.74 -10.55
CA PHE A 415 -2.31 12.60 -11.02
C PHE A 415 -1.52 11.51 -10.30
N LEU A 416 -2.16 10.62 -9.56
CA LEU A 416 -1.56 9.54 -8.77
C LEU A 416 -0.70 10.01 -7.57
N VAL A 417 0.13 11.03 -7.76
CA VAL A 417 1.21 11.39 -6.82
C VAL A 417 0.68 11.72 -5.42
N ALA A 418 -0.42 12.48 -5.31
CA ALA A 418 -1.05 12.81 -4.03
C ALA A 418 -1.54 11.55 -3.30
N LYS A 419 -2.19 10.66 -4.06
CA LYS A 419 -2.67 9.36 -3.57
C LYS A 419 -1.51 8.49 -3.10
N ALA A 420 -0.46 8.35 -3.90
CA ALA A 420 0.74 7.60 -3.57
C ALA A 420 1.47 8.16 -2.33
N PHE A 421 1.49 9.49 -2.17
CA PHE A 421 2.06 10.16 -0.99
C PHE A 421 1.35 9.73 0.30
N CYS A 422 0.03 9.65 0.29
CA CYS A 422 -0.75 9.18 1.43
C CYS A 422 -0.66 7.65 1.60
N ASP A 423 -0.74 6.89 0.52
CA ASP A 423 -0.80 5.42 0.55
C ASP A 423 0.53 4.79 0.99
N LEU A 424 1.65 5.49 0.81
CA LEU A 424 2.96 4.99 1.22
C LEU A 424 3.17 5.01 2.75
N GLU A 425 2.50 5.88 3.50
CA GLU A 425 2.63 5.97 4.95
C GLU A 425 2.19 4.69 5.67
N PRO A 426 1.05 4.04 5.35
CA PRO A 426 0.75 2.72 5.89
C PRO A 426 1.77 1.65 5.49
N ILE A 427 2.30 1.68 4.27
CA ILE A 427 3.31 0.71 3.81
C ILE A 427 4.63 0.88 4.57
N TYR A 428 5.01 2.10 4.90
CA TYR A 428 6.14 2.39 5.78
C TYR A 428 5.93 1.81 7.18
N THR A 429 4.68 1.67 7.63
CA THR A 429 4.29 1.29 8.99
C THR A 429 4.06 -0.21 9.16
N TYR A 430 3.35 -0.90 8.27
CA TYR A 430 3.00 -2.31 8.44
C TYR A 430 4.16 -3.27 8.09
N GLU A 431 3.97 -4.57 8.33
CA GLU A 431 4.99 -5.64 8.23
C GLU A 431 6.27 -5.36 9.04
N GLY A 432 6.05 -4.76 10.21
CA GLY A 432 7.05 -4.14 11.04
C GLY A 432 7.30 -2.69 10.61
N THR A 433 7.22 -1.77 11.59
CA THR A 433 7.57 -0.37 11.35
C THR A 433 9.02 -0.26 10.86
N TYR A 434 9.39 0.90 10.34
CA TYR A 434 10.79 1.17 9.99
C TYR A 434 11.73 0.81 11.15
N GLU A 435 11.39 1.26 12.37
CA GLU A 435 12.19 1.04 13.59
C GLU A 435 12.29 -0.44 13.94
N VAL A 436 11.18 -1.19 13.87
CA VAL A 436 11.20 -2.65 14.12
C VAL A 436 12.14 -3.36 13.15
N ASN A 437 12.09 -3.01 11.87
CA ASN A 437 12.95 -3.59 10.86
C ASN A 437 14.42 -3.20 11.06
N VAL A 438 14.70 -1.94 11.46
CA VAL A 438 16.05 -1.49 11.83
C VAL A 438 16.59 -2.26 13.03
N LEU A 439 15.76 -2.51 14.05
CA LEU A 439 16.18 -3.29 15.24
C LEU A 439 16.49 -4.75 14.90
N VAL A 440 15.72 -5.37 13.98
CA VAL A 440 16.02 -6.75 13.52
C VAL A 440 17.36 -6.80 12.80
N THR A 441 17.61 -5.86 11.88
CA THR A 441 18.88 -5.76 11.16
C THR A 441 20.02 -5.41 12.11
N GLY A 442 19.83 -4.43 12.99
CA GLY A 442 20.84 -3.97 13.96
C GLY A 442 21.32 -5.10 14.86
N ARG A 443 20.41 -5.94 15.37
CA ARG A 443 20.76 -7.13 16.15
C ARG A 443 21.62 -8.11 15.35
N GLU A 444 21.30 -8.31 14.08
CA GLU A 444 22.03 -9.27 13.24
C GLU A 444 23.46 -8.79 12.93
N ILE A 445 23.62 -7.51 12.55
CA ILE A 445 24.95 -6.98 12.18
C ILE A 445 25.87 -6.73 13.38
N THR A 446 25.30 -6.52 14.58
CA THR A 446 26.09 -6.25 15.80
C THR A 446 26.23 -7.49 16.69
N GLY A 447 25.40 -8.51 16.51
CA GLY A 447 25.28 -9.63 17.44
C GLY A 447 24.64 -9.28 18.79
N ILE A 448 24.23 -8.03 18.99
CA ILE A 448 23.70 -7.52 20.26
C ILE A 448 22.22 -7.14 20.12
N PRO A 449 21.29 -7.75 20.86
CA PRO A 449 19.91 -7.31 20.86
C PRO A 449 19.77 -5.94 21.52
N SER A 450 18.88 -5.11 20.95
CA SER A 450 18.53 -3.84 21.57
C SER A 450 17.95 -4.03 22.97
N ILE A 451 18.21 -3.06 23.86
CA ILE A 451 17.69 -3.06 25.23
C ILE A 451 16.14 -3.01 25.18
N LYS A 452 15.49 -3.96 25.82
CA LYS A 452 14.05 -3.92 26.07
C LYS A 452 13.82 -3.25 27.41
N PRO A 453 12.79 -2.38 27.55
CA PRO A 453 12.36 -1.91 28.84
C PRO A 453 12.07 -3.12 29.75
N ALA A 454 12.44 -3.03 31.03
CA ALA A 454 12.01 -4.02 32.00
C ALA A 454 10.49 -4.10 31.98
N ALA A 455 9.93 -5.30 31.92
CA ALA A 455 8.49 -5.46 32.05
C ALA A 455 8.07 -4.80 33.37
N ALA A 456 7.15 -3.83 33.30
CA ALA A 456 6.55 -3.32 34.53
C ALA A 456 6.01 -4.53 35.28
N GLY A 457 6.48 -4.72 36.50
CA GLY A 457 6.12 -5.87 37.31
C GLY A 457 4.60 -6.04 37.33
N LYS A 458 4.14 -7.23 37.00
CA LYS A 458 2.73 -7.63 37.10
C LYS A 458 2.39 -7.78 38.56
#